data_7cee90b073570a771d5ff3c65a129b39
#
_entry.id   7cee90b073570a771d5ff3c65a129b39
#
_cell.length_a   1.000
_cell.length_b   1.000
_cell.length_c   1.000
_cell.angle_alpha   90.00
_cell.angle_beta   90.00
_cell.angle_gamma   90.00
#
_symmetry.space_group_name_H-M   'P 1'
#
loop_
_entity.id
_entity.type
_entity.pdbx_description
1 polymer ?
#
loop_
_entity_poly.entity_id
_entity_poly.type
_entity_poly.pdbx_seq_one_letter_code
_entity_poly.pdbx_strand_id
1 'polypeptide(L)'
;MKGEFYMALIDIRNLTFEYPGSLEPIFNDLDLKLDTDWKLGFIGRNGYGKTTFLKLLMDKYSYKGSIIKPLPMAYFPFSVNDYNVITLDLLETLQPNFQLWRLQREMNLLEIGEETLYRPFLTLSGGEQTKILLALLFSEEERVLLIDEPT
;
A
#
# COMPACT_ATOMS: atom_id res chain seq x y z
N MET A 1 -31.82 13.60 -8.45
CA MET A 1 -30.54 14.28 -8.09
C MET A 1 -29.41 13.50 -8.75
N LYS A 2 -28.74 14.11 -9.73
CA LYS A 2 -27.52 13.55 -10.30
C LYS A 2 -26.44 13.72 -9.23
N GLY A 3 -25.94 12.63 -8.65
CA GLY A 3 -24.78 12.66 -7.79
C GLY A 3 -23.60 13.20 -8.62
N GLU A 4 -23.07 14.34 -8.22
CA GLU A 4 -21.77 14.79 -8.71
C GLU A 4 -20.75 13.74 -8.29
N PHE A 5 -20.25 12.98 -9.24
CA PHE A 5 -19.08 12.15 -9.03
C PHE A 5 -17.92 13.12 -8.81
N TYR A 6 -17.61 13.39 -7.55
CA TYR A 6 -16.34 14.02 -7.22
C TYR A 6 -15.23 13.02 -7.57
N MET A 7 -14.60 13.23 -8.73
CA MET A 7 -13.37 12.51 -9.07
C MET A 7 -12.34 12.87 -7.99
N ALA A 8 -12.04 11.91 -7.13
CA ALA A 8 -11.00 12.07 -6.13
C ALA A 8 -9.64 11.90 -6.82
N LEU A 9 -8.90 13.00 -7.01
CA LEU A 9 -7.62 13.02 -7.70
C LEU A 9 -6.47 13.17 -6.73
N ILE A 10 -5.44 12.35 -6.88
CA ILE A 10 -4.11 12.65 -6.37
C ILE A 10 -3.50 13.67 -7.33
N ASP A 11 -3.26 14.89 -6.85
CA ASP A 11 -2.68 15.98 -7.66
C ASP A 11 -1.24 16.25 -7.22
N ILE A 12 -0.29 15.96 -8.11
CA ILE A 12 1.14 16.13 -7.91
C ILE A 12 1.59 17.31 -8.76
N ARG A 13 2.28 18.28 -8.15
CA ARG A 13 2.76 19.49 -8.82
C ARG A 13 4.20 19.80 -8.47
N ASN A 14 5.00 20.03 -9.49
CA ASN A 14 6.41 20.42 -9.42
C ASN A 14 7.23 19.48 -8.49
N LEU A 15 6.88 18.18 -8.46
CA LEU A 15 7.54 17.21 -7.59
C LEU A 15 8.98 17.03 -8.01
N THR A 16 9.90 17.41 -7.12
CA THR A 16 11.32 17.20 -7.27
C THR A 16 11.86 16.46 -6.05
N PHE A 17 12.55 15.36 -6.31
CA PHE A 17 13.15 14.53 -5.27
C PHE A 17 14.52 13.98 -5.71
N GLU A 18 15.46 14.07 -4.80
CA GLU A 18 16.80 13.48 -4.91
C GLU A 18 17.18 12.81 -3.59
N TYR A 19 17.90 11.69 -3.65
CA TYR A 19 18.48 11.10 -2.45
C TYR A 19 19.68 11.92 -1.97
N PRO A 20 19.90 12.00 -0.65
CA PRO A 20 21.09 12.65 -0.10
C PRO A 20 22.36 12.05 -0.71
N GLY A 21 23.19 12.92 -1.32
CA GLY A 21 24.44 12.51 -1.99
C GLY A 21 24.30 12.00 -3.43
N SER A 22 23.09 12.02 -3.99
CA SER A 22 22.89 11.77 -5.42
C SER A 22 23.31 12.98 -6.25
N LEU A 23 23.86 12.73 -7.44
CA LEU A 23 24.22 13.79 -8.40
C LEU A 23 23.05 14.18 -9.29
N GLU A 24 22.02 13.33 -9.38
CA GLU A 24 20.86 13.55 -10.24
C GLU A 24 19.56 13.31 -9.46
N PRO A 25 18.52 14.12 -9.69
CA PRO A 25 17.21 13.91 -9.10
C PRO A 25 16.54 12.66 -9.69
N ILE A 26 15.80 11.92 -8.86
CA ILE A 26 14.95 10.82 -9.31
C ILE A 26 13.71 11.37 -10.01
N PHE A 27 13.14 12.45 -9.47
CA PHE A 27 12.05 13.22 -10.08
C PHE A 27 12.46 14.68 -10.14
N ASN A 28 12.21 15.30 -11.29
CA ASN A 28 12.54 16.70 -11.54
C ASN A 28 11.34 17.40 -12.17
N ASP A 29 10.70 18.26 -11.39
CA ASP A 29 9.57 19.08 -11.80
C ASP A 29 8.39 18.26 -12.38
N LEU A 30 8.05 17.14 -11.72
CA LEU A 30 7.01 16.21 -12.17
C LEU A 30 5.62 16.75 -11.81
N ASP A 31 4.79 16.91 -12.83
CA ASP A 31 3.35 17.14 -12.70
C ASP A 31 2.57 15.89 -13.11
N LEU A 32 1.67 15.42 -12.24
CA LEU A 32 0.89 14.21 -12.50
C LEU A 32 -0.45 14.25 -11.76
N LYS A 33 -1.50 13.81 -12.43
CA LYS A 33 -2.82 13.61 -11.82
C LYS A 33 -3.23 12.15 -11.96
N LEU A 34 -3.61 11.53 -10.83
CA LEU A 34 -4.04 10.14 -10.78
C LEU A 34 -5.45 10.10 -10.18
N ASP A 35 -6.35 9.46 -10.87
CA ASP A 35 -7.69 9.18 -10.35
C ASP A 35 -7.61 8.02 -9.33
N THR A 36 -8.22 8.18 -8.17
CA THR A 36 -8.19 7.16 -7.11
C THR A 36 -8.98 5.90 -7.47
N ASP A 37 -9.87 5.97 -8.46
CA ASP A 37 -10.63 4.81 -8.94
C ASP A 37 -9.85 3.98 -9.99
N TRP A 38 -8.70 4.49 -10.45
CA TRP A 38 -7.91 3.77 -11.43
C TRP A 38 -7.11 2.62 -10.79
N LYS A 39 -7.03 1.52 -11.52
CA LYS A 39 -6.10 0.42 -11.25
C LYS A 39 -4.87 0.62 -12.13
N LEU A 40 -3.83 1.22 -11.56
CA LEU A 40 -2.62 1.60 -12.29
C LEU A 40 -1.49 0.61 -12.04
N GLY A 41 -0.82 0.18 -13.11
CA GLY A 41 0.42 -0.56 -13.05
C GLY A 41 1.63 0.34 -13.36
N PHE A 42 2.59 0.38 -12.46
CA PHE A 42 3.88 1.05 -12.69
C PHE A 42 4.86 0.07 -13.33
N ILE A 43 5.20 0.29 -14.59
CA ILE A 43 6.14 -0.55 -15.35
C ILE A 43 7.45 0.22 -15.54
N GLY A 44 8.57 -0.47 -15.35
CA GLY A 44 9.90 0.10 -15.53
C GLY A 44 10.99 -0.79 -14.96
N ARG A 45 12.23 -0.57 -15.38
CA ARG A 45 13.39 -1.29 -14.85
C ARG A 45 13.58 -1.00 -13.37
N ASN A 46 14.20 -1.95 -12.65
CA ASN A 46 14.57 -1.74 -11.25
C ASN A 46 15.54 -0.55 -11.13
N GLY A 47 15.39 0.24 -10.06
CA GLY A 47 16.20 1.44 -9.83
C GLY A 47 15.66 2.74 -10.47
N TYR A 48 14.57 2.70 -11.24
CA TYR A 48 13.98 3.90 -11.87
C TYR A 48 12.91 4.61 -11.02
N GLY A 49 12.95 4.45 -9.70
CA GLY A 49 12.15 5.27 -8.80
C GLY A 49 10.72 4.78 -8.49
N LYS A 50 10.30 3.56 -8.93
CA LYS A 50 8.94 3.04 -8.64
C LYS A 50 8.63 3.03 -7.14
N THR A 51 9.42 2.31 -6.35
CA THR A 51 9.31 2.26 -4.89
C THR A 51 9.48 3.64 -4.25
N THR A 52 10.38 4.48 -4.79
CA THR A 52 10.59 5.86 -4.33
C THR A 52 9.32 6.68 -4.49
N PHE A 53 8.66 6.58 -5.65
CA PHE A 53 7.40 7.28 -5.90
C PHE A 53 6.31 6.88 -4.90
N LEU A 54 6.13 5.57 -4.67
CA LEU A 54 5.15 5.08 -3.69
C LEU A 54 5.47 5.59 -2.27
N LYS A 55 6.75 5.61 -1.90
CA LYS A 55 7.20 6.14 -0.59
C LYS A 55 7.00 7.65 -0.46
N LEU A 56 7.12 8.42 -1.54
CA LEU A 56 6.79 9.85 -1.58
C LEU A 56 5.28 10.07 -1.37
N LEU A 57 4.43 9.25 -1.99
CA LEU A 57 2.99 9.27 -1.74
C LEU A 57 2.64 8.95 -0.28
N MET A 58 3.48 8.18 0.42
CA MET A 58 3.36 7.86 1.84
C MET A 58 4.02 8.90 2.77
N ASP A 59 4.51 10.02 2.26
CA ASP A 59 5.25 11.05 3.00
C ASP A 59 6.48 10.50 3.77
N LYS A 60 7.11 9.43 3.24
CA LYS A 60 8.29 8.83 3.87
C LYS A 60 9.57 9.62 3.62
N TYR A 61 9.56 10.50 2.65
CA TYR A 61 10.68 11.36 2.27
C TYR A 61 10.22 12.81 2.13
N SER A 62 11.11 13.74 2.47
CA SER A 62 10.90 15.16 2.19
C SER A 62 11.16 15.43 0.70
N TYR A 63 10.33 16.23 0.08
CA TYR A 63 10.39 16.58 -1.35
C TYR A 63 10.10 18.06 -1.57
N LYS A 64 10.42 18.58 -2.75
CA LYS A 64 9.98 19.89 -3.22
C LYS A 64 8.72 19.73 -4.08
N GLY A 65 7.85 20.73 -4.08
CA GLY A 65 6.55 20.67 -4.76
C GLY A 65 5.41 20.32 -3.83
N SER A 66 4.32 19.79 -4.36
CA SER A 66 3.14 19.40 -3.57
C SER A 66 2.52 18.10 -4.05
N ILE A 67 2.01 17.32 -3.11
CA ILE A 67 1.19 16.13 -3.36
C ILE A 67 -0.10 16.27 -2.56
N ILE A 68 -1.21 16.48 -3.26
CA ILE A 68 -2.54 16.55 -2.65
C ILE A 68 -3.18 15.17 -2.75
N LYS A 69 -3.58 14.61 -1.61
CA LYS A 69 -4.16 13.26 -1.48
C LYS A 69 -5.58 13.38 -0.93
N PRO A 70 -6.62 13.02 -1.69
CA PRO A 70 -8.00 13.11 -1.23
C PRO A 70 -8.38 12.02 -0.24
N LEU A 71 -7.65 10.89 -0.26
CA LEU A 71 -7.86 9.72 0.59
C LEU A 71 -6.56 9.32 1.28
N PRO A 72 -6.64 8.69 2.46
CA PRO A 72 -5.47 8.08 3.08
C PRO A 72 -4.88 6.98 2.20
N MET A 73 -3.57 6.75 2.35
CA MET A 73 -2.84 5.72 1.61
C MET A 73 -2.61 4.50 2.49
N ALA A 74 -2.71 3.31 1.91
CA ALA A 74 -2.27 2.06 2.52
C ALA A 74 -1.18 1.42 1.64
N TYR A 75 -0.10 0.95 2.26
CA TYR A 75 1.08 0.48 1.54
C TYR A 75 1.38 -0.98 1.86
N PHE A 76 1.69 -1.72 0.81
CA PHE A 76 2.22 -3.07 0.88
C PHE A 76 3.63 -3.10 0.25
N PRO A 77 4.60 -3.82 0.83
CA PRO A 77 4.47 -4.79 1.92
C PRO A 77 4.44 -4.15 3.32
N PHE A 78 3.72 -4.80 4.23
CA PHE A 78 3.78 -4.45 5.64
C PHE A 78 5.15 -4.79 6.23
N SER A 79 5.62 -3.97 7.18
CA SER A 79 6.83 -4.27 7.94
C SER A 79 6.48 -5.20 9.11
N VAL A 80 6.81 -6.47 8.99
CA VAL A 80 6.62 -7.47 10.04
C VAL A 80 7.87 -7.52 10.91
N ASN A 81 7.75 -7.19 12.19
CA ASN A 81 8.88 -7.15 13.13
C ASN A 81 9.08 -8.48 13.87
N ASP A 82 8.01 -9.23 14.13
CA ASP A 82 8.07 -10.53 14.81
C ASP A 82 7.19 -11.54 14.07
N TYR A 83 7.80 -12.61 13.61
CA TYR A 83 7.14 -13.70 12.89
C TYR A 83 6.63 -14.82 13.82
N ASN A 84 7.00 -14.81 15.11
CA ASN A 84 6.66 -15.89 16.04
C ASN A 84 5.29 -15.70 16.71
N VAL A 85 4.68 -14.56 16.52
CA VAL A 85 3.36 -14.24 17.07
C VAL A 85 2.24 -14.96 16.31
N ILE A 86 1.10 -15.13 16.96
CA ILE A 86 -0.11 -15.64 16.30
C ILE A 86 -0.50 -14.67 15.17
N THR A 87 -0.92 -15.22 14.04
CA THR A 87 -1.23 -14.42 12.86
C THR A 87 -2.27 -13.35 13.15
N LEU A 88 -3.34 -13.65 13.86
CA LEU A 88 -4.37 -12.68 14.22
C LEU A 88 -3.81 -11.51 15.03
N ASP A 89 -2.97 -11.80 16.04
CA ASP A 89 -2.33 -10.78 16.88
C ASP A 89 -1.38 -9.88 16.07
N LEU A 90 -0.67 -10.47 15.09
CA LEU A 90 0.14 -9.73 14.14
C LEU A 90 -0.71 -8.74 13.34
N LEU A 91 -1.83 -9.22 12.78
CA LEU A 91 -2.72 -8.38 11.96
C LEU A 91 -3.31 -7.22 12.77
N GLU A 92 -3.69 -7.46 14.04
CA GLU A 92 -4.15 -6.41 14.97
C GLU A 92 -3.06 -5.37 15.26
N THR A 93 -1.80 -5.81 15.32
CA THR A 93 -0.64 -4.91 15.51
C THR A 93 -0.37 -4.07 14.26
N LEU A 94 -0.46 -4.67 13.07
CA LEU A 94 -0.23 -3.98 11.79
C LEU A 94 -1.32 -2.98 11.46
N GLN A 95 -2.56 -3.32 11.79
CA GLN A 95 -3.75 -2.51 11.49
C GLN A 95 -4.77 -2.60 12.62
N PRO A 96 -4.61 -1.79 13.67
CA PRO A 96 -5.56 -1.75 14.77
C PRO A 96 -6.99 -1.42 14.29
N ASN A 97 -7.98 -2.09 14.88
CA ASN A 97 -9.40 -1.90 14.59
C ASN A 97 -9.88 -2.35 13.20
N PHE A 98 -9.15 -3.21 12.50
CA PHE A 98 -9.70 -3.83 11.29
C PHE A 98 -10.96 -4.65 11.63
N GLN A 99 -11.86 -4.79 10.66
CA GLN A 99 -13.10 -5.57 10.85
C GLN A 99 -12.87 -7.01 10.42
N LEU A 100 -12.95 -7.95 11.37
CA LEU A 100 -12.67 -9.37 11.13
C LEU A 100 -13.49 -9.95 9.97
N TRP A 101 -14.79 -9.61 9.88
CA TRP A 101 -15.62 -10.12 8.79
C TRP A 101 -15.19 -9.65 7.39
N ARG A 102 -14.61 -8.44 7.28
CA ARG A 102 -14.03 -7.94 6.02
C ARG A 102 -12.76 -8.70 5.68
N LEU A 103 -11.88 -8.90 6.66
CA LEU A 103 -10.69 -9.73 6.49
C LEU A 103 -11.07 -11.13 6.01
N GLN A 104 -12.02 -11.79 6.66
CA GLN A 104 -12.50 -13.12 6.29
C GLN A 104 -13.08 -13.16 4.87
N ARG A 105 -13.79 -12.12 4.44
CA ARG A 105 -14.26 -11.99 3.05
C ARG A 105 -13.10 -11.99 2.07
N GLU A 106 -12.08 -11.18 2.31
CA GLU A 106 -10.90 -11.09 1.43
C GLU A 106 -10.06 -12.37 1.47
N MET A 107 -9.95 -13.01 2.64
CA MET A 107 -9.29 -14.32 2.78
C MET A 107 -9.98 -15.39 1.91
N ASN A 108 -11.32 -15.43 1.91
CA ASN A 108 -12.08 -16.35 1.07
C ASN A 108 -11.85 -16.08 -0.44
N LEU A 109 -11.78 -14.81 -0.86
CA LEU A 109 -11.47 -14.43 -2.25
C LEU A 109 -10.05 -14.82 -2.66
N LEU A 110 -9.11 -14.81 -1.73
CA LEU A 110 -7.71 -15.20 -1.95
C LEU A 110 -7.45 -16.70 -1.70
N GLU A 111 -8.53 -17.47 -1.42
CA GLU A 111 -8.45 -18.91 -1.15
C GLU A 111 -7.49 -19.26 -0.01
N ILE A 112 -7.62 -18.57 1.12
CA ILE A 112 -6.86 -18.82 2.34
C ILE A 112 -7.81 -19.21 3.48
N GLY A 113 -7.51 -20.31 4.18
CA GLY A 113 -8.35 -20.82 5.25
C GLY A 113 -8.26 -20.01 6.54
N GLU A 114 -9.36 -19.89 7.26
CA GLU A 114 -9.44 -19.14 8.54
C GLU A 114 -8.54 -19.73 9.63
N GLU A 115 -8.23 -21.01 9.58
CA GLU A 115 -7.31 -21.67 10.51
C GLU A 115 -5.91 -21.05 10.53
N THR A 116 -5.51 -20.36 9.45
CA THR A 116 -4.23 -19.63 9.38
C THR A 116 -4.16 -18.49 10.39
N LEU A 117 -5.31 -17.89 10.78
CA LEU A 117 -5.36 -16.82 11.77
C LEU A 117 -4.89 -17.24 13.16
N TYR A 118 -5.07 -18.52 13.50
CA TYR A 118 -4.78 -19.07 14.83
C TYR A 118 -3.44 -19.80 14.90
N ARG A 119 -2.66 -19.74 13.84
CA ARG A 119 -1.31 -20.31 13.76
C ARG A 119 -0.25 -19.23 13.92
N PRO A 120 0.95 -19.56 14.44
CA PRO A 120 2.08 -18.64 14.39
C PRO A 120 2.39 -18.25 12.94
N PHE A 121 2.59 -16.96 12.68
CA PHE A 121 2.79 -16.43 11.33
C PHE A 121 3.99 -17.07 10.62
N LEU A 122 5.05 -17.40 11.36
CA LEU A 122 6.22 -18.11 10.84
C LEU A 122 5.90 -19.49 10.26
N THR A 123 4.82 -20.15 10.72
CA THR A 123 4.45 -21.49 10.26
C THR A 123 3.66 -21.49 8.96
N LEU A 124 3.25 -20.32 8.49
CA LEU A 124 2.59 -20.15 7.21
C LEU A 124 3.62 -20.22 6.08
N SER A 125 3.23 -20.80 4.95
CA SER A 125 4.03 -20.71 3.72
C SER A 125 4.19 -19.26 3.27
N GLY A 126 5.23 -18.92 2.50
CA GLY A 126 5.43 -17.56 1.99
C GLY A 126 4.22 -17.05 1.19
N GLY A 127 3.57 -17.94 0.43
CA GLY A 127 2.33 -17.61 -0.28
C GLY A 127 1.16 -17.30 0.65
N GLU A 128 0.96 -18.07 1.73
CA GLU A 128 -0.07 -17.79 2.73
C GLU A 128 0.22 -16.48 3.48
N GLN A 129 1.49 -16.24 3.85
CA GLN A 129 1.90 -14.97 4.48
C GLN A 129 1.58 -13.78 3.59
N THR A 130 1.93 -13.83 2.32
CA THR A 130 1.64 -12.78 1.35
C THR A 130 0.14 -12.57 1.18
N LYS A 131 -0.62 -13.65 0.97
CA LYS A 131 -2.08 -13.59 0.77
C LYS A 131 -2.81 -13.00 1.98
N ILE A 132 -2.43 -13.39 3.22
CA ILE A 132 -3.13 -12.91 4.41
C ILE A 132 -2.83 -11.42 4.67
N LEU A 133 -1.62 -10.96 4.39
CA LEU A 133 -1.29 -9.53 4.46
C LEU A 133 -2.00 -8.72 3.35
N LEU A 134 -2.16 -9.28 2.15
CA LEU A 134 -2.99 -8.67 1.10
C LEU A 134 -4.47 -8.64 1.48
N ALA A 135 -5.00 -9.71 2.11
CA ALA A 135 -6.36 -9.72 2.62
C ALA A 135 -6.58 -8.60 3.65
N LEU A 136 -5.62 -8.39 4.56
CA LEU A 136 -5.66 -7.28 5.51
C LEU A 136 -5.72 -5.93 4.78
N LEU A 137 -4.82 -5.72 3.80
CA LEU A 137 -4.78 -4.50 3.01
C LEU A 137 -6.12 -4.24 2.30
N PHE A 138 -6.69 -5.27 1.65
CA PHE A 138 -7.94 -5.14 0.89
C PHE A 138 -9.18 -5.00 1.78
N SER A 139 -9.10 -5.40 3.05
CA SER A 139 -10.18 -5.22 4.02
C SER A 139 -10.40 -3.77 4.43
N GLU A 140 -9.45 -2.87 4.13
CA GLU A 140 -9.57 -1.44 4.35
C GLU A 140 -10.44 -0.77 3.28
N GLU A 141 -11.36 0.09 3.70
CA GLU A 141 -12.17 0.90 2.80
C GLU A 141 -11.68 2.35 2.76
N GLU A 142 -12.09 3.05 1.71
CA GLU A 142 -11.82 4.49 1.52
C GLU A 142 -10.32 4.85 1.58
N ARG A 143 -9.47 4.00 0.98
CA ARG A 143 -8.02 4.21 0.89
C ARG A 143 -7.51 3.97 -0.52
N VAL A 144 -6.44 4.65 -0.85
CA VAL A 144 -5.64 4.32 -2.03
C VAL A 144 -4.63 3.26 -1.67
N LEU A 145 -4.68 2.12 -2.36
CA LEU A 145 -3.78 0.99 -2.12
C LEU A 145 -2.51 1.16 -2.97
N LEU A 146 -1.37 1.17 -2.32
CA LEU A 146 -0.05 1.23 -2.93
C LEU A 146 0.64 -0.11 -2.75
N ILE A 147 0.77 -0.89 -3.83
CA ILE A 147 1.32 -2.24 -3.80
C ILE A 147 2.65 -2.26 -4.53
N ASP A 148 3.72 -2.56 -3.79
CA ASP A 148 5.09 -2.62 -4.28
C ASP A 148 5.57 -4.08 -4.26
N GLU A 149 5.78 -4.66 -5.42
CA GLU A 149 6.30 -6.03 -5.62
C GLU A 149 5.62 -7.10 -4.73
N PRO A 150 4.35 -7.46 -4.98
CA PRO A 150 3.57 -8.38 -4.12
C PRO A 150 3.93 -9.88 -4.35
N THR A 151 5.19 -10.19 -4.59
CA THR A 151 5.70 -11.56 -4.87
C THR A 151 6.38 -12.18 -3.66
#